data_b57f699a60e60f9ffd8f9d20eb672f1a
#
_entry.id   b57f699a60e60f9ffd8f9d20eb672f1a
#
_cell.length_a   1.000
_cell.length_b   1.000
_cell.length_c   1.000
_cell.angle_alpha   90.00
_cell.angle_beta   90.00
_cell.angle_gamma   90.00
#
_symmetry.space_group_name_H-M   'P 1'
#
loop_
_entity.id
_entity.type
_entity.pdbx_description
1 polymer ?
#
loop_
_entity_poly.entity_id
_entity_poly.type
_entity_poly.pdbx_seq_one_letter_code
_entity_poly.pdbx_strand_id
1 'polypeptide(L)'
;DEDGKIVKNLRTDANGYAMLNSLNDYGYYYFQAIVGNDHSRSLSTWLNYASTEGSRHLKATVFTDRGVYRPGETVNFAVAAYVSGMRFLETAKKKSLTVELQNTADETIASQTLQTDEFGRVSGSFTLPTDGLTGTFQLVVVSGDMPVVWRNIEVSEYKAPTFFIEIDREKSELSDLRHVL
;
A
#
# COMPACT_ATOMS: atom_id res chain seq x y z
N ASP A 1 17.60 -3.08 20.90
CA ASP A 1 17.96 -2.36 19.68
C ASP A 1 19.12 -3.07 18.97
N GLU A 2 19.58 -2.55 17.87
CA GLU A 2 20.65 -3.15 17.04
C GLU A 2 22.02 -3.07 17.72
N ASP A 3 22.22 -2.14 18.65
CA ASP A 3 23.43 -1.99 19.47
C ASP A 3 23.48 -3.00 20.62
N GLY A 4 22.47 -3.88 20.73
CA GLY A 4 22.36 -4.87 21.78
C GLY A 4 21.87 -4.33 23.12
N LYS A 5 21.45 -3.07 23.19
CA LYS A 5 20.89 -2.45 24.38
C LYS A 5 19.47 -2.94 24.66
N ILE A 6 19.22 -3.36 25.88
CA ILE A 6 17.87 -3.73 26.32
C ILE A 6 17.02 -2.47 26.46
N VAL A 7 16.00 -2.35 25.62
CA VAL A 7 15.09 -1.19 25.60
C VAL A 7 13.91 -1.44 26.56
N LYS A 8 13.40 -2.67 26.62
CA LYS A 8 12.25 -3.02 27.46
C LYS A 8 12.32 -4.48 27.89
N ASN A 9 11.98 -4.73 29.16
CA ASN A 9 11.74 -6.08 29.69
C ASN A 9 10.24 -6.28 29.89
N LEU A 10 9.72 -7.40 29.45
CA LEU A 10 8.32 -7.80 29.58
C LEU A 10 8.26 -9.19 30.19
N ARG A 11 7.12 -9.53 30.81
CA ARG A 11 6.80 -10.90 31.20
C ARG A 11 5.58 -11.36 30.44
N THR A 12 5.59 -12.60 30.04
CA THR A 12 4.42 -13.24 29.43
C THR A 12 3.36 -13.53 30.48
N ASP A 13 2.10 -13.48 30.08
CA ASP A 13 0.97 -13.98 30.87
C ASP A 13 0.95 -15.53 30.93
N ALA A 14 -0.09 -16.08 31.56
CA ALA A 14 -0.27 -17.52 31.68
C ALA A 14 -0.44 -18.26 30.33
N ASN A 15 -0.79 -17.52 29.26
CA ASN A 15 -0.93 -18.05 27.90
C ASN A 15 0.31 -17.86 27.04
N GLY A 16 1.40 -17.32 27.62
CA GLY A 16 2.65 -17.07 26.91
C GLY A 16 2.68 -15.77 26.10
N TYR A 17 1.73 -14.85 26.29
CA TYR A 17 1.69 -13.57 25.57
C TYR A 17 2.30 -12.45 26.41
N ALA A 18 3.06 -11.59 25.76
CA ALA A 18 3.50 -10.31 26.29
C ALA A 18 3.12 -9.20 25.31
N MET A 19 2.67 -8.06 25.81
CA MET A 19 2.31 -6.92 24.98
C MET A 19 3.29 -5.77 25.19
N LEU A 20 3.87 -5.31 24.09
CA LEU A 20 4.68 -4.11 24.05
C LEU A 20 3.81 -2.94 23.61
N ASN A 21 3.50 -2.04 24.52
CA ASN A 21 2.57 -0.95 24.27
C ASN A 21 3.20 0.27 23.59
N SER A 22 4.50 0.49 23.77
CA SER A 22 5.22 1.59 23.13
C SER A 22 6.73 1.36 23.14
N LEU A 23 7.38 1.93 22.14
CA LEU A 23 8.82 2.18 22.09
C LEU A 23 9.02 3.69 21.95
N ASN A 24 10.09 4.23 22.49
CA ASN A 24 10.34 5.67 22.47
C ASN A 24 10.94 6.14 21.15
N ASP A 25 11.62 5.25 20.45
CA ASP A 25 12.34 5.54 19.22
C ASP A 25 11.96 4.57 18.10
N TYR A 26 12.11 5.02 16.86
CA TYR A 26 12.05 4.15 15.68
C TYR A 26 13.44 3.52 15.44
N GLY A 27 13.45 2.31 14.89
CA GLY A 27 14.71 1.60 14.62
C GLY A 27 14.52 0.11 14.46
N TYR A 28 15.64 -0.58 14.33
CA TYR A 28 15.66 -2.04 14.31
C TYR A 28 15.67 -2.59 15.72
N TYR A 29 14.81 -3.57 15.97
CA TYR A 29 14.67 -4.22 17.26
C TYR A 29 14.71 -5.74 17.11
N TYR A 30 15.21 -6.38 18.14
CA TYR A 30 15.14 -7.83 18.31
C TYR A 30 14.26 -8.13 19.50
N PHE A 31 13.48 -9.18 19.38
CA PHE A 31 12.74 -9.73 20.52
C PHE A 31 13.47 -10.97 21.02
N GLN A 32 13.73 -11.05 22.31
CA GLN A 32 14.35 -12.20 22.91
C GLN A 32 13.42 -12.76 23.99
N ALA A 33 13.11 -14.05 23.88
CA ALA A 33 12.41 -14.80 24.92
C ALA A 33 13.42 -15.61 25.72
N ILE A 34 13.29 -15.59 27.06
CA ILE A 34 14.17 -16.31 27.98
C ILE A 34 13.31 -17.13 28.94
N VAL A 35 13.57 -18.45 29.04
CA VAL A 35 12.93 -19.36 29.97
C VAL A 35 14.00 -20.21 30.63
N GLY A 36 14.30 -19.91 31.90
CA GLY A 36 15.42 -20.57 32.57
C GLY A 36 16.75 -20.29 31.86
N ASN A 37 17.40 -21.35 31.36
CA ASN A 37 18.66 -21.28 30.61
C ASN A 37 18.42 -21.24 29.08
N ASP A 38 17.18 -21.40 28.62
CA ASP A 38 16.83 -21.38 27.21
C ASP A 38 16.48 -19.97 26.76
N HIS A 39 16.93 -19.63 25.55
CA HIS A 39 16.64 -18.37 24.95
C HIS A 39 16.43 -18.51 23.45
N SER A 40 15.49 -17.71 22.94
CA SER A 40 15.19 -17.58 21.51
C SER A 40 15.19 -16.11 21.13
N ARG A 41 15.65 -15.82 19.92
CA ARG A 41 15.73 -14.45 19.40
C ARG A 41 15.05 -14.38 18.03
N SER A 42 14.25 -13.33 17.84
CA SER A 42 13.68 -13.04 16.54
C SER A 42 14.73 -12.49 15.56
N LEU A 43 14.40 -12.49 14.27
CA LEU A 43 15.10 -11.65 13.30
C LEU A 43 14.90 -10.18 13.66
N SER A 44 15.80 -9.34 13.15
CA SER A 44 15.69 -7.90 13.24
C SER A 44 14.42 -7.41 12.54
N THR A 45 13.66 -6.57 13.22
CA THR A 45 12.42 -6.01 12.71
C THR A 45 12.48 -4.49 12.81
N TRP A 46 12.26 -3.82 11.70
CA TRP A 46 12.13 -2.37 11.69
C TRP A 46 10.79 -1.96 12.29
N LEU A 47 10.85 -1.20 13.38
CA LEU A 47 9.68 -0.60 14.01
C LEU A 47 9.79 0.92 13.87
N ASN A 48 8.90 1.50 13.06
CA ASN A 48 8.87 2.93 12.78
C ASN A 48 7.87 3.70 13.66
N TYR A 49 7.46 3.09 14.77
CA TYR A 49 6.27 3.54 15.44
C TYR A 49 6.40 3.58 16.96
N ALA A 50 6.55 4.80 17.48
CA ALA A 50 6.24 5.11 18.86
C ALA A 50 4.70 5.23 19.00
N SER A 51 3.99 4.11 19.11
CA SER A 51 2.57 4.14 19.38
C SER A 51 2.33 4.51 20.83
N THR A 52 2.01 5.76 21.08
CA THR A 52 1.36 6.12 22.35
C THR A 52 -0.03 5.50 22.36
N GLU A 53 -0.42 4.92 23.47
CA GLU A 53 -1.79 4.45 23.70
C GLU A 53 -2.75 5.60 23.37
N GLY A 54 -3.66 5.37 22.40
CA GLY A 54 -4.56 6.41 21.89
C GLY A 54 -4.17 7.05 20.56
N SER A 55 -3.02 6.73 19.97
CA SER A 55 -2.69 7.23 18.62
C SER A 55 -3.70 6.76 17.59
N ARG A 56 -4.22 7.71 16.84
CA ARG A 56 -5.22 7.49 15.78
C ARG A 56 -4.60 7.85 14.44
N HIS A 57 -4.50 6.86 13.55
CA HIS A 57 -3.92 7.05 12.22
C HIS A 57 -4.98 6.91 11.18
N LEU A 58 -5.12 7.93 10.35
CA LEU A 58 -5.91 7.83 9.15
C LEU A 58 -5.14 6.98 8.14
N LYS A 59 -5.82 5.97 7.62
CA LYS A 59 -5.36 5.10 6.53
C LYS A 59 -6.42 5.06 5.46
N ALA A 60 -6.02 4.80 4.23
CA ALA A 60 -6.94 4.67 3.12
C ALA A 60 -6.46 3.62 2.13
N THR A 61 -7.38 3.18 1.29
CA THR A 61 -7.10 2.34 0.11
C THR A 61 -7.77 3.00 -1.08
N VAL A 62 -7.04 3.09 -2.20
CA VAL A 62 -7.54 3.66 -3.46
C VAL A 62 -7.78 2.53 -4.46
N PHE A 63 -8.92 2.57 -5.09
CA PHE A 63 -9.33 1.68 -6.18
C PHE A 63 -9.55 2.52 -7.43
N THR A 64 -9.25 1.94 -8.58
CA THR A 64 -9.55 2.50 -9.90
C THR A 64 -10.29 1.46 -10.73
N ASP A 65 -11.10 1.91 -11.67
CA ASP A 65 -11.85 1.00 -12.57
C ASP A 65 -10.93 0.21 -13.50
N ARG A 66 -9.73 0.75 -13.81
CA ARG A 66 -8.70 0.09 -14.61
C ARG A 66 -7.30 0.41 -14.06
N GLY A 67 -6.30 -0.32 -14.51
CA GLY A 67 -4.88 -0.03 -14.23
C GLY A 67 -4.18 0.70 -15.37
N VAL A 68 -4.76 0.65 -16.59
CA VAL A 68 -4.20 1.25 -17.81
C VAL A 68 -5.26 2.09 -18.50
N TYR A 69 -4.88 3.26 -18.94
CA TYR A 69 -5.75 4.26 -19.58
C TYR A 69 -5.06 4.85 -20.81
N ARG A 70 -5.85 5.45 -21.71
CA ARG A 70 -5.35 6.27 -22.82
C ARG A 70 -5.38 7.75 -22.44
N PRO A 71 -4.53 8.58 -23.05
CA PRO A 71 -4.71 10.03 -23.00
C PRO A 71 -6.15 10.43 -23.34
N GLY A 72 -6.72 11.36 -22.59
CA GLY A 72 -8.10 11.81 -22.75
C GLY A 72 -9.18 10.92 -22.11
N GLU A 73 -8.86 9.72 -21.65
CA GLU A 73 -9.82 8.85 -20.95
C GLU A 73 -10.09 9.34 -19.52
N THR A 74 -11.24 8.91 -19.00
CA THR A 74 -11.63 9.19 -17.62
C THR A 74 -11.19 8.06 -16.70
N VAL A 75 -10.45 8.41 -15.65
CA VAL A 75 -10.10 7.56 -14.53
C VAL A 75 -11.18 7.68 -13.47
N ASN A 76 -11.93 6.62 -13.22
CA ASN A 76 -12.85 6.56 -12.10
C ASN A 76 -12.14 5.98 -10.89
N PHE A 77 -12.32 6.61 -9.73
CA PHE A 77 -11.69 6.14 -8.50
C PHE A 77 -12.71 6.02 -7.35
N ALA A 78 -12.36 5.17 -6.41
CA ALA A 78 -13.00 5.07 -5.10
C ALA A 78 -11.93 4.98 -4.02
N VAL A 79 -12.18 5.62 -2.88
CA VAL A 79 -11.33 5.58 -1.70
C VAL A 79 -12.12 5.04 -0.54
N ALA A 80 -11.55 4.09 0.19
CA ALA A 80 -12.04 3.63 1.48
C ALA A 80 -11.07 4.06 2.57
N ALA A 81 -11.51 4.91 3.48
CA ALA A 81 -10.72 5.47 4.55
C ALA A 81 -11.17 4.97 5.92
N TYR A 82 -10.22 4.73 6.79
CA TYR A 82 -10.44 4.25 8.15
C TYR A 82 -9.40 4.83 9.11
N VAL A 83 -9.78 4.88 10.36
CA VAL A 83 -8.88 5.28 11.45
C VAL A 83 -8.49 4.03 12.22
N SER A 84 -7.19 3.79 12.29
CA SER A 84 -6.64 2.65 13.04
C SER A 84 -5.85 3.13 14.24
N GLY A 85 -5.91 2.38 15.31
CA GLY A 85 -5.05 2.47 16.46
C GLY A 85 -4.62 1.08 16.90
N MET A 86 -3.94 0.98 18.04
CA MET A 86 -3.38 -0.29 18.52
C MET A 86 -4.44 -1.39 18.71
N ARG A 87 -5.68 -1.01 19.09
CA ARG A 87 -6.73 -1.97 19.45
C ARG A 87 -8.07 -1.69 18.78
N PHE A 88 -8.11 -0.82 17.79
CA PHE A 88 -9.36 -0.48 17.13
C PHE A 88 -9.15 -0.20 15.63
N LEU A 89 -10.21 -0.41 14.90
CA LEU A 89 -10.36 -0.03 13.50
C LEU A 89 -11.74 0.57 13.35
N GLU A 90 -11.81 1.82 12.92
CA GLU A 90 -13.07 2.56 12.76
C GLU A 90 -13.15 3.17 11.36
N THR A 91 -14.33 3.28 10.81
CA THR A 91 -14.55 3.99 9.56
C THR A 91 -14.24 5.49 9.73
N ALA A 92 -13.54 6.09 8.77
CA ALA A 92 -13.25 7.52 8.77
C ALA A 92 -14.46 8.31 8.24
N LYS A 93 -15.53 8.41 9.05
CA LYS A 93 -16.78 9.10 8.70
C LYS A 93 -16.58 10.61 8.63
N LYS A 94 -17.21 11.24 7.63
CA LYS A 94 -17.25 12.71 7.49
C LYS A 94 -15.86 13.37 7.54
N LYS A 95 -14.85 12.65 7.01
CA LYS A 95 -13.48 13.19 6.88
C LYS A 95 -13.32 13.86 5.54
N SER A 96 -12.72 15.05 5.54
CA SER A 96 -12.29 15.70 4.31
C SER A 96 -11.01 15.06 3.82
N LEU A 97 -11.00 14.62 2.57
CA LEU A 97 -9.86 14.05 1.87
C LEU A 97 -9.70 14.79 0.55
N THR A 98 -8.47 15.09 0.18
CA THR A 98 -8.14 15.58 -1.15
C THR A 98 -7.55 14.43 -1.95
N VAL A 99 -8.11 14.17 -3.13
CA VAL A 99 -7.56 13.22 -4.09
C VAL A 99 -6.90 14.04 -5.18
N GLU A 100 -5.64 13.79 -5.45
CA GLU A 100 -4.83 14.45 -6.46
C GLU A 100 -4.48 13.47 -7.58
N LEU A 101 -4.51 13.94 -8.80
CA LEU A 101 -3.93 13.27 -9.95
C LEU A 101 -2.59 13.91 -10.25
N GLN A 102 -1.52 13.14 -10.14
CA GLN A 102 -0.15 13.58 -10.43
C GLN A 102 0.36 12.94 -11.72
N ASN A 103 1.10 13.72 -12.51
CA ASN A 103 1.72 13.27 -13.74
C ASN A 103 3.05 12.53 -13.48
N THR A 104 3.75 12.14 -14.55
CA THR A 104 5.04 11.43 -14.49
C THR A 104 6.19 12.26 -13.92
N ALA A 105 6.00 13.56 -13.71
CA ALA A 105 6.96 14.47 -13.09
C ALA A 105 6.58 14.81 -11.63
N ASP A 106 5.65 14.05 -11.04
CA ASP A 106 5.09 14.27 -9.70
C ASP A 106 4.38 15.63 -9.53
N GLU A 107 3.94 16.23 -10.62
CA GLU A 107 3.18 17.47 -10.58
C GLU A 107 1.68 17.18 -10.46
N THR A 108 0.99 17.83 -9.53
CA THR A 108 -0.46 17.74 -9.39
C THR A 108 -1.15 18.47 -10.54
N ILE A 109 -1.78 17.72 -11.44
CA ILE A 109 -2.49 18.26 -12.61
C ILE A 109 -3.99 18.43 -12.40
N ALA A 110 -4.55 17.73 -11.42
CA ALA A 110 -5.94 17.88 -11.00
C ALA A 110 -6.11 17.47 -9.54
N SER A 111 -7.10 18.05 -8.85
CA SER A 111 -7.43 17.69 -7.48
C SER A 111 -8.91 17.82 -7.19
N GLN A 112 -9.43 17.00 -6.27
CA GLN A 112 -10.80 17.06 -5.76
C GLN A 112 -10.79 16.88 -4.25
N THR A 113 -11.40 17.82 -3.52
CA THR A 113 -11.63 17.67 -2.09
C THR A 113 -13.02 17.09 -1.85
N LEU A 114 -13.10 15.95 -1.21
CA LEU A 114 -14.30 15.14 -1.01
C LEU A 114 -14.49 14.82 0.47
N GLN A 115 -15.73 14.69 0.90
CA GLN A 115 -16.05 14.26 2.27
C GLN A 115 -16.52 12.81 2.28
N THR A 116 -15.91 11.98 3.14
CA THR A 116 -16.27 10.57 3.27
C THR A 116 -17.71 10.41 3.79
N ASP A 117 -18.39 9.37 3.31
CA ASP A 117 -19.71 8.95 3.77
C ASP A 117 -19.69 8.29 5.16
N GLU A 118 -20.82 7.76 5.61
CA GLU A 118 -20.93 7.05 6.88
C GLU A 118 -20.11 5.74 6.94
N PHE A 119 -19.66 5.25 5.79
CA PHE A 119 -18.82 4.06 5.66
C PHE A 119 -17.35 4.40 5.40
N GLY A 120 -16.97 5.68 5.46
CA GLY A 120 -15.62 6.13 5.21
C GLY A 120 -15.22 6.15 3.72
N ARG A 121 -16.20 6.22 2.79
CA ARG A 121 -15.95 6.11 1.35
C ARG A 121 -16.16 7.45 0.64
N VAL A 122 -15.37 7.66 -0.39
CA VAL A 122 -15.59 8.70 -1.41
C VAL A 122 -15.32 8.09 -2.78
N SER A 123 -15.90 8.69 -3.81
CA SER A 123 -15.64 8.37 -5.20
C SER A 123 -15.64 9.62 -6.06
N GLY A 124 -14.93 9.56 -7.16
CA GLY A 124 -14.82 10.65 -8.12
C GLY A 124 -14.17 10.19 -9.41
N SER A 125 -13.85 11.15 -10.26
CA SER A 125 -13.19 10.87 -11.53
C SER A 125 -12.31 12.03 -11.98
N PHE A 126 -11.27 11.72 -12.74
CA PHE A 126 -10.42 12.68 -13.43
C PHE A 126 -10.38 12.37 -14.92
N THR A 127 -10.41 13.38 -15.75
CA THR A 127 -10.11 13.21 -17.18
C THR A 127 -8.62 13.45 -17.40
N LEU A 128 -7.96 12.48 -18.01
CA LEU A 128 -6.54 12.57 -18.35
C LEU A 128 -6.32 13.60 -19.47
N PRO A 129 -5.17 14.29 -19.50
CA PRO A 129 -4.81 15.15 -20.61
C PRO A 129 -4.81 14.37 -21.94
N THR A 130 -5.22 15.03 -23.01
CA THR A 130 -5.20 14.47 -24.38
C THR A 130 -3.83 14.60 -25.04
N ASP A 131 -3.12 15.64 -24.66
CA ASP A 131 -1.80 16.01 -25.12
C ASP A 131 -0.86 16.02 -23.90
N GLY A 132 -0.05 15.04 -23.76
CA GLY A 132 0.81 14.96 -22.58
C GLY A 132 1.71 13.75 -22.57
N LEU A 133 2.49 13.68 -21.51
CA LEU A 133 3.39 12.58 -21.25
C LEU A 133 2.58 11.29 -21.02
N THR A 134 3.00 10.22 -21.66
CA THR A 134 2.58 8.86 -21.32
C THR A 134 3.50 8.31 -20.24
N GLY A 135 3.04 7.30 -19.50
CA GLY A 135 3.78 6.65 -18.43
C GLY A 135 2.98 6.51 -17.15
N THR A 136 3.66 6.39 -16.04
CA THR A 136 3.04 6.17 -14.73
C THR A 136 2.54 7.48 -14.14
N PHE A 137 1.23 7.59 -13.96
CA PHE A 137 0.57 8.65 -13.20
C PHE A 137 0.21 8.12 -11.81
N GLN A 138 -0.05 9.03 -10.87
CA GLN A 138 -0.43 8.65 -9.51
C GLN A 138 -1.72 9.33 -9.07
N LEU A 139 -2.58 8.55 -8.41
CA LEU A 139 -3.66 9.09 -7.58
C LEU A 139 -3.14 9.14 -6.15
N VAL A 140 -3.02 10.33 -5.58
CA VAL A 140 -2.56 10.55 -4.21
C VAL A 140 -3.72 11.01 -3.35
N VAL A 141 -3.97 10.35 -2.22
CA VAL A 141 -4.96 10.77 -1.24
C VAL A 141 -4.24 11.51 -0.12
N VAL A 142 -4.67 12.73 0.13
CA VAL A 142 -4.09 13.63 1.12
C VAL A 142 -5.12 13.95 2.20
N SER A 143 -4.70 14.03 3.44
CA SER A 143 -5.49 14.53 4.56
C SER A 143 -4.74 15.64 5.28
N GLY A 144 -5.25 16.87 5.21
CA GLY A 144 -4.44 18.05 5.53
C GLY A 144 -3.27 18.15 4.55
N ASP A 145 -2.06 18.28 5.06
CA ASP A 145 -0.83 18.38 4.25
C ASP A 145 -0.06 17.03 4.14
N MET A 146 -0.68 15.92 4.61
CA MET A 146 0.00 14.63 4.68
C MET A 146 -0.58 13.64 3.67
N PRO A 147 0.25 13.04 2.80
CA PRO A 147 -0.18 11.94 1.96
C PRO A 147 -0.52 10.72 2.81
N VAL A 148 -1.67 10.11 2.54
CA VAL A 148 -2.19 8.93 3.26
C VAL A 148 -1.90 7.66 2.49
N VAL A 149 -2.13 7.70 1.17
CA VAL A 149 -1.92 6.57 0.25
C VAL A 149 -1.81 7.08 -1.17
N TRP A 150 -1.15 6.30 -2.03
CA TRP A 150 -1.10 6.54 -3.48
C TRP A 150 -1.39 5.27 -4.26
N ARG A 151 -1.83 5.46 -5.49
CA ARG A 151 -2.11 4.40 -6.46
C ARG A 151 -1.55 4.78 -7.82
N ASN A 152 -0.70 3.94 -8.36
CA ASN A 152 -0.18 4.11 -9.72
C ASN A 152 -1.21 3.63 -10.74
N ILE A 153 -1.33 4.37 -11.84
CA ILE A 153 -2.03 4.01 -13.06
C ILE A 153 -1.08 4.22 -14.24
N GLU A 154 -1.23 3.43 -15.27
CA GLU A 154 -0.44 3.55 -16.50
C GLU A 154 -1.24 4.31 -17.55
N VAL A 155 -0.64 5.37 -18.12
CA VAL A 155 -1.21 6.11 -19.24
C VAL A 155 -0.39 5.81 -20.48
N SER A 156 -0.97 5.13 -21.44
CA SER A 156 -0.27 4.71 -22.64
C SER A 156 -1.16 4.75 -23.88
N GLU A 157 -0.55 5.04 -25.04
CA GLU A 157 -1.23 4.85 -26.31
C GLU A 157 -1.31 3.37 -26.66
N TYR A 158 -2.51 2.87 -26.87
CA TYR A 158 -2.68 1.52 -27.39
C TYR A 158 -2.28 1.48 -28.87
N LYS A 159 -1.20 0.77 -29.15
CA LYS A 159 -0.91 0.35 -30.53
C LYS A 159 -1.40 -1.09 -30.68
N ALA A 160 -2.33 -1.31 -31.59
CA ALA A 160 -2.73 -2.68 -31.94
C ALA A 160 -1.47 -3.46 -32.34
N PRO A 161 -1.30 -4.69 -31.86
CA PRO A 161 -0.15 -5.49 -32.25
C PRO A 161 -0.16 -5.67 -33.76
N THR A 162 0.97 -5.42 -34.42
CA THR A 162 1.13 -5.60 -35.86
C THR A 162 1.34 -7.07 -36.26
N PHE A 163 1.53 -7.92 -35.26
CA PHE A 163 1.64 -9.39 -35.46
C PHE A 163 1.06 -10.10 -34.24
N PHE A 164 0.66 -11.33 -34.43
CA PHE A 164 0.32 -12.26 -33.34
C PHE A 164 1.13 -13.55 -33.57
N ILE A 165 1.43 -14.23 -32.48
CA ILE A 165 2.11 -15.53 -32.50
C ILE A 165 1.06 -16.58 -32.15
N GLU A 166 0.81 -17.48 -33.08
CA GLU A 166 0.01 -18.67 -32.85
C GLU A 166 0.95 -19.86 -32.63
N ILE A 167 0.82 -20.49 -31.46
CA ILE A 167 1.58 -21.69 -31.12
C ILE A 167 0.71 -22.90 -31.47
N ASP A 168 1.03 -23.53 -32.61
CA ASP A 168 0.41 -24.78 -33.01
C ASP A 168 1.01 -25.95 -32.23
N ARG A 169 0.22 -26.54 -31.34
CA ARG A 169 0.65 -27.68 -30.52
C ARG A 169 0.87 -28.97 -31.32
N GLU A 170 0.29 -29.10 -32.51
CA GLU A 170 0.42 -30.29 -33.31
C GLU A 170 1.79 -30.41 -34.01
N LYS A 171 2.56 -29.31 -34.03
CA LYS A 171 3.91 -29.26 -34.62
C LYS A 171 5.03 -29.17 -33.61
N SER A 172 4.79 -29.33 -32.32
CA SER A 172 5.84 -29.35 -31.32
C SER A 172 6.56 -30.72 -31.37
N GLU A 173 7.75 -30.74 -31.92
CA GLU A 173 8.67 -31.90 -31.92
C GLU A 173 9.20 -32.28 -30.53
N LEU A 174 8.54 -31.85 -29.47
CA LEU A 174 8.86 -32.19 -28.06
C LEU A 174 8.52 -33.66 -27.74
N SER A 175 7.94 -34.42 -28.66
CA SER A 175 7.70 -35.86 -28.52
C SER A 175 8.98 -36.70 -28.62
N ASP A 176 10.04 -36.20 -29.23
CA ASP A 176 11.28 -36.96 -29.49
C ASP A 176 12.31 -36.89 -28.36
N LEU A 177 12.12 -36.05 -27.34
CA LEU A 177 13.04 -35.96 -26.21
C LEU A 177 12.87 -37.05 -25.13
N ARG A 178 12.00 -38.07 -25.37
CA ARG A 178 11.81 -39.17 -24.43
C ARG A 178 12.73 -40.38 -24.67
N HIS A 179 13.61 -40.28 -25.66
CA HIS A 179 14.53 -41.41 -25.98
C HIS A 179 16.01 -41.11 -25.72
N VAL A 180 16.33 -40.14 -24.92
CA VAL A 180 17.71 -39.89 -24.45
C VAL A 180 17.77 -39.89 -22.93
N LEU A 181 17.63 -41.09 -22.36
CA LEU A 181 18.11 -41.43 -21.02
C LEU A 181 18.46 -42.93 -21.04
#